data_5b8303e66f009b65061524ecd3f0716e
#
_entry.id   5b8303e66f009b65061524ecd3f0716e
#
_cell.length_a   1.000
_cell.length_b   1.000
_cell.length_c   1.000
_cell.angle_alpha   90.00
_cell.angle_beta   90.00
_cell.angle_gamma   90.00
#
_symmetry.space_group_name_H-M   'P 1'
#
loop_
_entity.id
_entity.type
_entity.pdbx_description
1 polymer ?
#
loop_
_entity_poly.entity_id
_entity_poly.type
_entity_poly.pdbx_seq_one_letter_code
_entity_poly.pdbx_strand_id
1 'polypeptide(L)'
;MRTTTELRDEILAAARAEFAQYGLAGARIDRIARAASASKERLYAHFGDKETLFRDVVVADGAEFLRAVGLRPEAVAEFAGDIFDLAQNRPEHLRMITWAQLEGFWFEPDVDGQHPPDLAIAALERAQAEGYVDSAWEPQELLVLLFAIGLGWARWPDPAAATANPDILARRRAAAVEAAARVIKPSMHP
;
A
#
# COMPACT_ATOMS: atom_id res chain seq x y z
N MET A 1 -8.85 31.99 -3.63
CA MET A 1 -7.71 31.78 -4.57
C MET A 1 -7.01 30.53 -4.11
N ARG A 2 -6.89 29.50 -4.96
CA ARG A 2 -6.19 28.26 -4.59
C ARG A 2 -4.71 28.55 -4.31
N THR A 3 -4.17 27.96 -3.25
CA THR A 3 -2.74 28.02 -2.96
C THR A 3 -1.97 27.09 -3.91
N THR A 4 -0.67 27.26 -4.00
CA THR A 4 0.21 26.38 -4.80
C THR A 4 0.18 24.94 -4.27
N THR A 5 0.10 24.76 -2.96
CA THR A 5 0.02 23.45 -2.31
C THR A 5 -1.30 22.76 -2.63
N GLU A 6 -2.44 23.43 -2.47
CA GLU A 6 -3.76 22.87 -2.82
C GLU A 6 -3.83 22.41 -4.27
N LEU A 7 -3.29 23.20 -5.19
CA LEU A 7 -3.24 22.82 -6.60
C LEU A 7 -2.35 21.60 -6.85
N ARG A 8 -1.20 21.51 -6.16
CA ARG A 8 -0.31 20.36 -6.26
C ARG A 8 -1.01 19.09 -5.80
N ASP A 9 -1.72 19.14 -4.69
CA ASP A 9 -2.43 17.99 -4.13
C ASP A 9 -3.61 17.54 -5.03
N GLU A 10 -4.34 18.50 -5.61
CA GLU A 10 -5.39 18.21 -6.60
C GLU A 10 -4.83 17.53 -7.86
N ILE A 11 -3.66 17.97 -8.35
CA ILE A 11 -3.00 17.35 -9.50
C ILE A 11 -2.55 15.92 -9.14
N LEU A 12 -1.97 15.70 -7.97
CA LEU A 12 -1.56 14.36 -7.52
C LEU A 12 -2.75 13.41 -7.41
N ALA A 13 -3.88 13.87 -6.85
CA ALA A 13 -5.10 13.06 -6.75
C ALA A 13 -5.67 12.70 -8.13
N ALA A 14 -5.74 13.66 -9.06
CA ALA A 14 -6.19 13.43 -10.43
C ALA A 14 -5.24 12.50 -11.20
N ALA A 15 -3.94 12.68 -11.00
CA ALA A 15 -2.89 11.85 -11.61
C ALA A 15 -2.95 10.40 -11.09
N ARG A 16 -3.18 10.20 -9.78
CA ARG A 16 -3.38 8.87 -9.19
C ARG A 16 -4.50 8.11 -9.90
N ALA A 17 -5.68 8.71 -10.04
CA ALA A 17 -6.81 8.07 -10.69
C ALA A 17 -6.50 7.71 -12.16
N GLU A 18 -5.85 8.60 -12.90
CA GLU A 18 -5.47 8.38 -14.29
C GLU A 18 -4.41 7.28 -14.42
N PHE A 19 -3.33 7.33 -13.63
CA PHE A 19 -2.27 6.32 -13.66
C PHE A 19 -2.74 4.96 -13.16
N ALA A 20 -3.55 4.91 -12.11
CA ALA A 20 -4.12 3.66 -11.63
C ALA A 20 -4.95 2.95 -12.70
N GLN A 21 -5.62 3.70 -13.55
CA GLN A 21 -6.45 3.15 -14.62
C GLN A 21 -5.65 2.76 -15.88
N TYR A 22 -4.66 3.56 -16.29
CA TYR A 22 -4.03 3.46 -17.61
C TYR A 22 -2.53 3.18 -17.58
N GLY A 23 -1.91 3.13 -16.42
CA GLY A 23 -0.45 3.06 -16.28
C GLY A 23 0.27 4.32 -16.76
N LEU A 24 1.60 4.29 -16.70
CA LEU A 24 2.42 5.42 -17.16
C LEU A 24 2.23 5.65 -18.67
N ALA A 25 2.32 4.61 -19.50
CA ALA A 25 2.26 4.73 -20.95
C ALA A 25 0.88 5.24 -21.44
N GLY A 26 -0.23 4.71 -20.88
CA GLY A 26 -1.60 5.00 -21.30
C GLY A 26 -2.18 6.30 -20.72
N ALA A 27 -1.60 6.84 -19.66
CA ALA A 27 -2.06 8.06 -19.03
C ALA A 27 -1.85 9.30 -19.91
N ARG A 28 -2.80 10.25 -19.85
CA ARG A 28 -2.81 11.48 -20.64
C ARG A 28 -2.81 12.71 -19.72
N ILE A 29 -1.81 13.55 -19.90
CA ILE A 29 -1.68 14.82 -19.16
C ILE A 29 -2.91 15.72 -19.34
N ASP A 30 -3.54 15.70 -20.51
CA ASP A 30 -4.76 16.46 -20.78
C ASP A 30 -5.93 16.06 -19.89
N ARG A 31 -6.08 14.75 -19.62
CA ARG A 31 -7.12 14.25 -18.71
C ARG A 31 -6.83 14.63 -17.28
N ILE A 32 -5.56 14.49 -16.85
CA ILE A 32 -5.12 14.88 -15.51
C ILE A 32 -5.36 16.38 -15.27
N ALA A 33 -4.88 17.23 -16.19
CA ALA A 33 -5.02 18.69 -16.06
C ALA A 33 -6.51 19.09 -15.99
N ARG A 34 -7.37 18.50 -16.83
CA ARG A 34 -8.81 18.76 -16.81
C ARG A 34 -9.45 18.32 -15.49
N ALA A 35 -9.11 17.13 -14.98
CA ALA A 35 -9.65 16.60 -13.73
C ALA A 35 -9.22 17.46 -12.52
N ALA A 36 -7.99 17.98 -12.52
CA ALA A 36 -7.48 18.89 -11.50
C ALA A 36 -7.90 20.35 -11.69
N SER A 37 -8.74 20.65 -12.71
CA SER A 37 -9.10 22.03 -13.07
C SER A 37 -7.86 22.94 -13.21
N ALA A 38 -6.80 22.42 -13.83
CA ALA A 38 -5.52 23.09 -14.08
C ALA A 38 -5.23 23.19 -15.57
N SER A 39 -4.33 24.10 -15.98
CA SER A 39 -3.77 24.08 -17.32
C SER A 39 -2.57 23.12 -17.39
N LYS A 40 -2.24 22.64 -18.61
CA LYS A 40 -1.05 21.80 -18.82
C LYS A 40 0.24 22.50 -18.42
N GLU A 41 0.33 23.81 -18.72
CA GLU A 41 1.50 24.62 -18.40
C GLU A 41 1.73 24.67 -16.88
N ARG A 42 0.65 24.81 -16.10
CA ARG A 42 0.73 24.78 -14.63
C ARG A 42 1.13 23.40 -14.11
N LEU A 43 0.59 22.32 -14.71
CA LEU A 43 0.98 20.96 -14.35
C LEU A 43 2.47 20.73 -14.61
N TYR A 44 2.96 21.09 -15.81
CA TYR A 44 4.38 20.95 -16.13
C TYR A 44 5.27 21.89 -15.30
N ALA A 45 4.79 23.06 -14.90
CA ALA A 45 5.52 23.94 -13.99
C ALA A 45 5.73 23.34 -12.60
N HIS A 46 4.81 22.46 -12.14
CA HIS A 46 4.94 21.78 -10.84
C HIS A 46 5.77 20.49 -10.90
N PHE A 47 5.65 19.72 -11.98
CA PHE A 47 6.16 18.35 -12.03
C PHE A 47 7.18 18.11 -13.15
N GLY A 48 7.39 19.07 -14.05
CA GLY A 48 8.35 18.95 -15.15
C GLY A 48 7.86 18.06 -16.28
N ASP A 49 7.69 16.75 -16.04
CA ASP A 49 7.23 15.77 -17.03
C ASP A 49 6.28 14.72 -16.45
N LYS A 50 5.78 13.83 -17.31
CA LYS A 50 4.82 12.80 -16.93
C LYS A 50 5.44 11.71 -16.04
N GLU A 51 6.70 11.39 -16.25
CA GLU A 51 7.43 10.36 -15.48
C GLU A 51 7.71 10.85 -14.06
N THR A 52 8.10 12.10 -13.91
CA THR A 52 8.29 12.75 -12.61
C THR A 52 6.96 12.82 -11.84
N LEU A 53 5.87 13.21 -12.52
CA LEU A 53 4.54 13.20 -11.91
C LEU A 53 4.13 11.79 -11.47
N PHE A 54 4.39 10.76 -12.29
CA PHE A 54 4.12 9.37 -11.92
C PHE A 54 4.90 8.94 -10.67
N ARG A 55 6.19 9.26 -10.62
CA ARG A 55 7.05 8.98 -9.47
C ARG A 55 6.55 9.68 -8.21
N ASP A 56 6.19 10.95 -8.30
CA ASP A 56 5.65 11.71 -7.16
C ASP A 56 4.34 11.10 -6.64
N VAL A 57 3.47 10.62 -7.55
CA VAL A 57 2.24 9.90 -7.16
C VAL A 57 2.58 8.60 -6.46
N VAL A 58 3.50 7.80 -6.99
CA VAL A 58 3.92 6.52 -6.36
C VAL A 58 4.47 6.73 -4.96
N VAL A 59 5.33 7.74 -4.79
CA VAL A 59 5.92 8.07 -3.48
C VAL A 59 4.85 8.53 -2.49
N ALA A 60 3.99 9.46 -2.90
CA ALA A 60 2.91 9.97 -2.04
C ALA A 60 1.93 8.87 -1.64
N ASP A 61 1.59 8.00 -2.59
CA ASP A 61 0.66 6.89 -2.42
C ASP A 61 1.24 5.82 -1.50
N GLY A 62 2.51 5.44 -1.71
CA GLY A 62 3.22 4.50 -0.85
C GLY A 62 3.36 5.01 0.59
N ALA A 63 3.68 6.29 0.78
CA ALA A 63 3.74 6.89 2.11
C ALA A 63 2.38 6.89 2.81
N GLU A 64 1.29 7.20 2.08
CA GLU A 64 -0.08 7.15 2.63
C GLU A 64 -0.48 5.72 3.02
N PHE A 65 -0.14 4.72 2.18
CA PHE A 65 -0.37 3.31 2.48
C PHE A 65 0.33 2.89 3.78
N LEU A 66 1.60 3.22 3.91
CA LEU A 66 2.40 2.80 5.07
C LEU A 66 2.03 3.53 6.37
N ARG A 67 1.48 4.76 6.29
CA ARG A 67 0.90 5.42 7.48
C ARG A 67 -0.40 4.78 7.94
N ALA A 68 -1.14 4.16 7.02
CA ALA A 68 -2.45 3.56 7.33
C ALA A 68 -2.34 2.20 8.02
N VAL A 69 -1.18 1.51 7.91
CA VAL A 69 -0.94 0.20 8.52
C VAL A 69 0.25 0.27 9.46
N GLY A 70 0.02 0.06 10.74
CA GLY A 70 1.06 0.01 11.78
C GLY A 70 1.13 -1.38 12.40
N LEU A 71 2.31 -2.02 12.38
CA LEU A 71 2.52 -3.29 13.05
C LEU A 71 2.70 -3.06 14.55
N ARG A 72 1.87 -3.72 15.36
CA ARG A 72 1.91 -3.70 16.81
C ARG A 72 2.41 -5.04 17.32
N PRO A 73 3.43 -5.08 18.20
CA PRO A 73 4.03 -6.31 18.69
C PRO A 73 3.03 -7.30 19.29
N GLU A 74 2.07 -6.79 20.06
CA GLU A 74 1.03 -7.59 20.72
C GLU A 74 -0.13 -8.03 19.80
N ALA A 75 -0.15 -7.54 18.56
CA ALA A 75 -1.26 -7.77 17.61
C ALA A 75 -0.77 -8.04 16.17
N VAL A 76 0.31 -8.80 16.01
CA VAL A 76 0.96 -9.06 14.71
C VAL A 76 0.00 -9.73 13.71
N ALA A 77 -0.87 -10.61 14.15
CA ALA A 77 -1.84 -11.24 13.26
C ALA A 77 -2.86 -10.24 12.68
N GLU A 78 -3.28 -9.24 13.47
CA GLU A 78 -4.20 -8.19 13.03
C GLU A 78 -3.60 -7.32 11.93
N PHE A 79 -2.30 -7.18 11.86
CA PHE A 79 -1.62 -6.46 10.78
C PHE A 79 -2.00 -7.02 9.39
N ALA A 80 -2.14 -8.34 9.23
CA ALA A 80 -2.62 -8.93 7.98
C ALA A 80 -4.09 -8.55 7.69
N GLY A 81 -4.91 -8.41 8.72
CA GLY A 81 -6.27 -7.89 8.61
C GLY A 81 -6.32 -6.42 8.20
N ASP A 82 -5.46 -5.59 8.76
CA ASP A 82 -5.36 -4.17 8.44
C ASP A 82 -4.90 -3.94 6.98
N ILE A 83 -3.96 -4.77 6.50
CA ILE A 83 -3.55 -4.80 5.09
C ILE A 83 -4.71 -5.22 4.19
N PHE A 84 -5.49 -6.25 4.60
CA PHE A 84 -6.68 -6.66 3.86
C PHE A 84 -7.69 -5.52 3.75
N ASP A 85 -8.01 -4.86 4.86
CA ASP A 85 -8.97 -3.76 4.89
C ASP A 85 -8.50 -2.60 3.99
N LEU A 86 -7.22 -2.24 4.05
CA LEU A 86 -6.64 -1.19 3.23
C LEU A 86 -6.72 -1.55 1.74
N ALA A 87 -6.44 -2.80 1.38
CA ALA A 87 -6.53 -3.28 0.00
C ALA A 87 -7.96 -3.21 -0.56
N GLN A 88 -8.97 -3.48 0.27
CA GLN A 88 -10.38 -3.39 -0.12
C GLN A 88 -10.86 -1.94 -0.24
N ASN A 89 -10.46 -1.09 0.70
CA ASN A 89 -10.91 0.30 0.77
C ASN A 89 -10.19 1.22 -0.21
N ARG A 90 -8.98 0.85 -0.66
CA ARG A 90 -8.14 1.67 -1.53
C ARG A 90 -7.52 0.87 -2.68
N PRO A 91 -8.33 0.31 -3.59
CA PRO A 91 -7.85 -0.53 -4.69
C PRO A 91 -6.92 0.23 -5.66
N GLU A 92 -7.04 1.56 -5.75
CA GLU A 92 -6.16 2.39 -6.58
C GLU A 92 -4.70 2.36 -6.09
N HIS A 93 -4.46 2.29 -4.77
CA HIS A 93 -3.11 2.17 -4.21
C HIS A 93 -2.41 0.91 -4.70
N LEU A 94 -3.10 -0.24 -4.63
CA LEU A 94 -2.53 -1.50 -5.11
C LEU A 94 -2.23 -1.46 -6.60
N ARG A 95 -3.10 -0.81 -7.40
CA ARG A 95 -2.87 -0.63 -8.83
C ARG A 95 -1.65 0.24 -9.09
N MET A 96 -1.48 1.34 -8.34
CA MET A 96 -0.29 2.20 -8.44
C MET A 96 1.00 1.46 -8.11
N ILE A 97 1.02 0.68 -7.00
CA ILE A 97 2.17 -0.16 -6.64
C ILE A 97 2.47 -1.18 -7.75
N THR A 98 1.43 -1.82 -8.31
CA THR A 98 1.60 -2.78 -9.41
C THR A 98 2.18 -2.12 -10.65
N TRP A 99 1.68 -0.94 -11.04
CA TRP A 99 2.22 -0.18 -12.16
C TRP A 99 3.66 0.26 -11.92
N ALA A 100 3.98 0.73 -10.70
CA ALA A 100 5.36 1.07 -10.34
C ALA A 100 6.31 -0.12 -10.51
N GLN A 101 5.91 -1.30 -10.05
CA GLN A 101 6.69 -2.54 -10.22
C GLN A 101 6.88 -2.92 -11.70
N LEU A 102 5.83 -2.81 -12.53
CA LEU A 102 5.90 -3.11 -13.97
C LEU A 102 6.79 -2.13 -14.74
N GLU A 103 6.79 -0.87 -14.36
CA GLU A 103 7.63 0.18 -14.95
C GLU A 103 9.06 0.20 -14.37
N GLY A 104 9.38 -0.71 -13.43
CA GLY A 104 10.69 -0.78 -12.79
C GLY A 104 10.99 0.38 -11.84
N PHE A 105 9.98 1.09 -11.38
CA PHE A 105 10.14 2.13 -10.35
C PHE A 105 10.23 1.48 -8.98
N TRP A 106 11.38 1.66 -8.34
CA TRP A 106 11.57 1.35 -6.94
C TRP A 106 11.53 2.65 -6.14
N PHE A 107 10.81 2.67 -5.06
CA PHE A 107 10.82 3.80 -4.13
C PHE A 107 11.21 3.31 -2.74
N GLU A 108 12.02 4.09 -2.09
CA GLU A 108 12.28 3.92 -0.67
C GLU A 108 11.24 4.74 0.08
N PRO A 109 10.33 4.09 0.79
CA PRO A 109 9.29 4.81 1.51
C PRO A 109 9.93 5.53 2.69
N ASP A 110 9.81 6.85 2.71
CA ASP A 110 10.13 7.69 3.86
C ASP A 110 8.83 8.36 4.34
N VAL A 111 8.52 8.16 5.60
CA VAL A 111 7.37 8.79 6.26
C VAL A 111 7.90 9.56 7.45
N ASP A 112 7.96 10.88 7.32
CA ASP A 112 8.40 11.79 8.37
C ASP A 112 9.83 11.48 8.88
N GLY A 113 10.76 11.14 7.98
CA GLY A 113 12.15 10.79 8.28
C GLY A 113 12.32 9.37 8.85
N GLN A 114 11.31 8.53 8.75
CA GLN A 114 11.35 7.14 9.17
C GLN A 114 11.09 6.22 7.97
N HIS A 115 11.80 5.11 7.92
CA HIS A 115 11.58 4.06 6.93
C HIS A 115 10.58 3.03 7.47
N PRO A 116 9.30 3.03 7.01
CA PRO A 116 8.26 2.19 7.61
C PRO A 116 8.54 0.68 7.63
N PRO A 117 9.21 0.08 6.62
CA PRO A 117 9.66 -1.30 6.72
C PRO A 117 10.56 -1.55 7.94
N ASP A 118 11.48 -0.64 8.27
CA ASP A 118 12.37 -0.79 9.44
C ASP A 118 11.57 -0.72 10.74
N LEU A 119 10.54 0.13 10.80
CA LEU A 119 9.64 0.19 11.97
C LEU A 119 8.86 -1.10 12.15
N ALA A 120 8.39 -1.70 11.04
CA ALA A 120 7.68 -2.98 11.09
C ALA A 120 8.61 -4.13 11.49
N ILE A 121 9.86 -4.15 11.00
CA ILE A 121 10.88 -5.12 11.38
C ILE A 121 11.18 -4.99 12.88
N ALA A 122 11.44 -3.78 13.39
CA ALA A 122 11.70 -3.55 14.81
C ALA A 122 10.50 -3.95 15.70
N ALA A 123 9.26 -3.80 15.20
CA ALA A 123 8.08 -4.26 15.92
C ALA A 123 7.98 -5.80 15.94
N LEU A 124 8.38 -6.49 14.86
CA LEU A 124 8.46 -7.95 14.84
C LEU A 124 9.54 -8.49 15.77
N GLU A 125 10.72 -7.86 15.79
CA GLU A 125 11.80 -8.22 16.72
C GLU A 125 11.34 -8.11 18.19
N ARG A 126 10.59 -7.05 18.52
CA ARG A 126 9.98 -6.92 19.85
C ARG A 126 8.93 -8.00 20.11
N ALA A 127 8.08 -8.31 19.14
CA ALA A 127 7.10 -9.37 19.27
C ALA A 127 7.73 -10.74 19.52
N GLN A 128 8.88 -11.01 18.90
CA GLN A 128 9.68 -12.21 19.15
C GLN A 128 10.29 -12.21 20.56
N ALA A 129 10.88 -11.10 20.99
CA ALA A 129 11.46 -10.97 22.34
C ALA A 129 10.41 -11.11 23.44
N GLU A 130 9.17 -10.69 23.20
CA GLU A 130 8.04 -10.80 24.12
C GLU A 130 7.29 -12.13 24.01
N GLY A 131 7.67 -13.02 23.08
CA GLY A 131 7.09 -14.35 22.89
C GLY A 131 5.74 -14.38 22.15
N TYR A 132 5.33 -13.31 21.51
CA TYR A 132 4.12 -13.25 20.67
C TYR A 132 4.31 -13.92 19.30
N VAL A 133 5.57 -13.97 18.82
CA VAL A 133 5.96 -14.49 17.52
C VAL A 133 7.09 -15.49 17.70
N ASP A 134 7.06 -16.56 16.88
CA ASP A 134 8.14 -17.55 16.84
C ASP A 134 9.46 -16.90 16.43
N SER A 135 10.47 -17.05 17.30
CA SER A 135 11.82 -16.50 17.06
C SER A 135 12.60 -17.22 15.97
N ALA A 136 12.06 -18.32 15.42
CA ALA A 136 12.66 -19.01 14.27
C ALA A 136 12.46 -18.25 12.95
N TRP A 137 11.53 -17.30 12.89
CA TRP A 137 11.33 -16.48 11.72
C TRP A 137 12.37 -15.36 11.62
N GLU A 138 12.92 -15.19 10.42
CA GLU A 138 13.58 -13.94 10.06
C GLU A 138 12.53 -12.81 9.96
N PRO A 139 12.67 -11.68 10.68
CA PRO A 139 11.62 -10.65 10.71
C PRO A 139 11.24 -10.09 9.35
N GLN A 140 12.22 -9.90 8.45
CA GLN A 140 11.96 -9.42 7.10
C GLN A 140 11.17 -10.42 6.25
N GLU A 141 11.50 -11.71 6.34
CA GLU A 141 10.76 -12.77 5.63
C GLU A 141 9.33 -12.89 6.15
N LEU A 142 9.16 -12.83 7.46
CA LEU A 142 7.84 -12.84 8.07
C LEU A 142 6.99 -11.64 7.64
N LEU A 143 7.57 -10.44 7.58
CA LEU A 143 6.89 -9.24 7.11
C LEU A 143 6.34 -9.43 5.68
N VAL A 144 7.15 -9.99 4.78
CA VAL A 144 6.73 -10.30 3.40
C VAL A 144 5.55 -11.29 3.38
N LEU A 145 5.59 -12.33 4.21
CA LEU A 145 4.49 -13.31 4.32
C LEU A 145 3.20 -12.68 4.85
N LEU A 146 3.30 -11.81 5.86
CA LEU A 146 2.13 -11.10 6.40
C LEU A 146 1.47 -10.19 5.33
N PHE A 147 2.28 -9.48 4.54
CA PHE A 147 1.78 -8.73 3.38
C PHE A 147 1.13 -9.65 2.34
N ALA A 148 1.73 -10.79 2.03
CA ALA A 148 1.18 -11.74 1.07
C ALA A 148 -0.18 -12.29 1.53
N ILE A 149 -0.34 -12.59 2.82
CA ILE A 149 -1.61 -13.03 3.41
C ILE A 149 -2.66 -11.93 3.29
N GLY A 150 -2.37 -10.70 3.72
CA GLY A 150 -3.31 -9.59 3.67
C GLY A 150 -3.73 -9.21 2.25
N LEU A 151 -2.81 -9.25 1.29
CA LEU A 151 -3.05 -8.91 -0.12
C LEU A 151 -3.60 -10.09 -0.94
N GLY A 152 -3.66 -11.31 -0.41
CA GLY A 152 -3.98 -12.51 -1.16
C GLY A 152 -5.27 -12.41 -1.98
N TRP A 153 -6.34 -11.91 -1.39
CA TRP A 153 -7.62 -11.74 -2.08
C TRP A 153 -7.60 -10.65 -3.16
N ALA A 154 -6.88 -9.57 -2.92
CA ALA A 154 -6.79 -8.45 -3.86
C ALA A 154 -5.94 -8.79 -5.10
N ARG A 155 -5.04 -9.77 -4.97
CA ARG A 155 -4.17 -10.27 -6.05
C ARG A 155 -4.66 -11.56 -6.70
N TRP A 156 -5.75 -12.15 -6.19
CA TRP A 156 -6.30 -13.37 -6.77
C TRP A 156 -6.87 -13.09 -8.17
N PRO A 157 -6.50 -13.85 -9.20
CA PRO A 157 -6.79 -13.50 -10.59
C PRO A 157 -8.25 -13.75 -11.01
N ASP A 158 -9.07 -14.35 -10.16
CA ASP A 158 -10.48 -14.62 -10.46
C ASP A 158 -11.34 -13.38 -10.20
N PRO A 159 -12.02 -12.81 -11.22
CA PRO A 159 -12.95 -11.70 -11.03
C PRO A 159 -14.08 -11.98 -10.03
N ALA A 160 -14.48 -13.25 -9.85
CA ALA A 160 -15.45 -13.64 -8.82
C ALA A 160 -14.93 -13.46 -7.39
N ALA A 161 -13.63 -13.26 -7.20
CA ALA A 161 -13.07 -12.87 -5.91
C ALA A 161 -13.44 -11.43 -5.53
N ALA A 162 -13.69 -10.55 -6.49
CA ALA A 162 -14.14 -9.20 -6.22
C ALA A 162 -15.57 -9.22 -5.64
N THR A 163 -15.77 -8.61 -4.48
CA THR A 163 -17.08 -8.55 -3.83
C THR A 163 -17.19 -7.31 -2.97
N ALA A 164 -18.40 -6.76 -2.90
CA ALA A 164 -18.77 -5.71 -1.95
C ALA A 164 -19.67 -6.23 -0.83
N ASN A 165 -19.92 -7.55 -0.77
CA ASN A 165 -20.74 -8.17 0.27
C ASN A 165 -19.99 -8.12 1.62
N PRO A 166 -20.53 -7.40 2.65
CA PRO A 166 -19.84 -7.20 3.92
C PRO A 166 -19.58 -8.49 4.68
N ASP A 167 -20.48 -9.48 4.61
CA ASP A 167 -20.30 -10.77 5.30
C ASP A 167 -19.17 -11.59 4.69
N ILE A 168 -19.02 -11.52 3.36
CA ILE A 168 -17.92 -12.18 2.66
C ILE A 168 -16.60 -11.49 3.01
N LEU A 169 -16.57 -10.15 3.01
CA LEU A 169 -15.38 -9.38 3.37
C LEU A 169 -14.96 -9.66 4.82
N ALA A 170 -15.91 -9.66 5.76
CA ALA A 170 -15.63 -9.98 7.16
C ALA A 170 -15.02 -11.40 7.33
N ARG A 171 -15.58 -12.41 6.65
CA ARG A 171 -15.02 -13.77 6.66
C ARG A 171 -13.61 -13.83 6.08
N ARG A 172 -13.36 -13.13 4.98
CA ARG A 172 -12.03 -13.09 4.33
C ARG A 172 -11.00 -12.41 5.21
N ARG A 173 -11.38 -11.29 5.85
CA ARG A 173 -10.54 -10.62 6.84
C ARG A 173 -10.19 -11.55 7.99
N ALA A 174 -11.20 -12.20 8.58
CA ALA A 174 -10.99 -13.17 9.67
C ALA A 174 -10.07 -14.33 9.24
N ALA A 175 -10.22 -14.83 8.00
CA ALA A 175 -9.36 -15.86 7.46
C ALA A 175 -7.90 -15.38 7.30
N ALA A 176 -7.67 -14.12 6.89
CA ALA A 176 -6.34 -13.55 6.81
C ALA A 176 -5.68 -13.43 8.19
N VAL A 177 -6.42 -12.92 9.19
CA VAL A 177 -5.95 -12.82 10.58
C VAL A 177 -5.64 -14.21 11.15
N GLU A 178 -6.54 -15.18 10.97
CA GLU A 178 -6.33 -16.57 11.45
C GLU A 178 -5.13 -17.25 10.76
N ALA A 179 -4.94 -17.04 9.46
CA ALA A 179 -3.77 -17.55 8.75
C ALA A 179 -2.47 -16.95 9.30
N ALA A 180 -2.44 -15.64 9.49
CA ALA A 180 -1.31 -14.95 10.10
C ALA A 180 -1.03 -15.46 11.52
N ALA A 181 -2.08 -15.61 12.34
CA ALA A 181 -1.96 -16.15 13.71
C ALA A 181 -1.33 -17.55 13.76
N ARG A 182 -1.66 -18.40 12.79
CA ARG A 182 -1.04 -19.74 12.69
C ARG A 182 0.40 -19.70 12.25
N VAL A 183 0.75 -18.78 11.33
CA VAL A 183 2.13 -18.61 10.84
C VAL A 183 3.06 -18.11 11.95
N ILE A 184 2.61 -17.13 12.74
CA ILE A 184 3.44 -16.50 13.79
C ILE A 184 3.54 -17.33 15.07
N LYS A 185 2.68 -18.35 15.23
CA LYS A 185 2.59 -19.12 16.47
C LYS A 185 3.92 -19.83 16.77
N PRO A 186 4.47 -19.66 17.99
CA PRO A 186 5.67 -20.40 18.39
C PRO A 186 5.48 -21.90 18.20
N SER A 187 6.45 -22.52 17.55
CA SER A 187 6.50 -23.98 17.42
C SER A 187 6.72 -24.56 18.80
N MET A 188 5.76 -25.33 19.29
CA MET A 188 6.00 -26.16 20.45
C MET A 188 6.93 -27.30 20.01
N HIS A 189 8.24 -27.10 20.10
CA HIS A 189 9.18 -28.19 20.01
C HIS A 189 9.06 -29.00 21.31
N PRO A 190 8.83 -30.30 21.20
CA PRO A 190 8.85 -31.18 22.37
C PRO A 190 10.23 -31.30 23.02
#